data_483fac3bc2a2701ddd9b35e8cf02080d
#
_entry.id   483fac3bc2a2701ddd9b35e8cf02080d
#
_cell.length_a   1.000
_cell.length_b   1.000
_cell.length_c   1.000
_cell.angle_alpha   90.00
_cell.angle_beta   90.00
_cell.angle_gamma   90.00
#
_symmetry.space_group_name_H-M   'P 1'
#
loop_
_entity.id
_entity.type
_entity.pdbx_description
1 polymer ?
#
loop_
_entity_poly.entity_id
_entity_poly.type
_entity_poly.pdbx_seq_one_letter_code
_entity_poly.pdbx_strand_id
1 'polypeptide(L)'
;MGEWCEETDFTVSSRDRALLHGLAAFETMLAIDGVIQHEARHRRRMARTVDALGLADVSGLDWERMAAELCEKNGLGRGRARLRLTVTSGEGALAEPGPGAGAMVWMTAQPLAEMASSCRIVTLPWVRNERSALVGMKTTSYAENLLGLQWARARGAEEGIFFNTRDELCEACTANVFVKIDGVWHTPSLASGCLPGVMRELILERDASIKESVITRAEWDVAEEIFLTSAIRGKVRVVQRDERMLRSEASSYDR
;
A
#
# COMPACT_ATOMS: atom_id res chain seq x y z
N MET A 1 -7.84 -21.83 -15.79
CA MET A 1 -7.17 -22.41 -14.61
C MET A 1 -5.77 -21.84 -14.61
N GLY A 2 -5.29 -21.28 -13.50
CA GLY A 2 -3.90 -20.79 -13.41
C GLY A 2 -2.93 -21.99 -13.36
N GLU A 3 -1.71 -21.77 -13.81
CA GLU A 3 -0.62 -22.74 -13.70
C GLU A 3 0.16 -22.49 -12.41
N TRP A 4 0.62 -23.56 -11.78
CA TRP A 4 1.53 -23.51 -10.62
C TRP A 4 2.96 -23.69 -11.12
N CYS A 5 3.86 -22.84 -10.64
CA CYS A 5 5.30 -23.00 -10.90
C CYS A 5 6.08 -22.68 -9.63
N GLU A 6 7.28 -23.21 -9.51
CA GLU A 6 8.23 -22.80 -8.48
C GLU A 6 8.68 -21.36 -8.75
N GLU A 7 9.01 -20.62 -7.69
CA GLU A 7 9.47 -19.22 -7.81
C GLU A 7 10.72 -19.10 -8.70
N THR A 8 11.61 -20.09 -8.65
CA THR A 8 12.83 -20.17 -9.47
C THR A 8 12.57 -20.36 -10.95
N ASP A 9 11.43 -20.93 -11.32
CA ASP A 9 11.07 -21.24 -12.71
C ASP A 9 10.18 -20.15 -13.32
N PHE A 10 9.72 -19.20 -12.50
CA PHE A 10 8.89 -18.09 -12.95
C PHE A 10 9.72 -17.07 -13.74
N THR A 11 9.30 -16.78 -14.95
CA THR A 11 9.99 -15.83 -15.84
C THR A 11 9.05 -14.76 -16.36
N VAL A 12 9.57 -13.54 -16.49
CA VAL A 12 8.90 -12.42 -17.15
C VAL A 12 9.74 -12.01 -18.35
N SER A 13 9.11 -11.73 -19.49
CA SER A 13 9.83 -11.26 -20.66
C SER A 13 10.60 -9.97 -20.37
N SER A 14 11.85 -9.90 -20.83
CA SER A 14 12.66 -8.67 -20.75
C SER A 14 12.07 -7.51 -21.57
N ARG A 15 11.08 -7.79 -22.43
CA ARG A 15 10.34 -6.80 -23.22
C ARG A 15 8.98 -6.44 -22.63
N ASP A 16 8.61 -7.01 -21.47
CA ASP A 16 7.39 -6.61 -20.78
C ASP A 16 7.49 -5.15 -20.34
N ARG A 17 6.49 -4.35 -20.68
CA ARG A 17 6.42 -2.92 -20.34
C ARG A 17 6.34 -2.68 -18.83
N ALA A 18 5.93 -3.69 -18.06
CA ALA A 18 6.00 -3.64 -16.60
C ALA A 18 7.45 -3.56 -16.12
N LEU A 19 8.35 -4.34 -16.75
CA LEU A 19 9.77 -4.32 -16.43
C LEU A 19 10.46 -3.06 -16.97
N LEU A 20 10.16 -2.68 -18.22
CA LEU A 20 10.82 -1.56 -18.90
C LEU A 20 10.34 -0.19 -18.39
N HIS A 21 9.05 -0.06 -18.04
CA HIS A 21 8.40 1.23 -17.81
C HIS A 21 7.59 1.30 -16.52
N GLY A 22 7.56 0.23 -15.71
CA GLY A 22 6.74 0.17 -14.50
C GLY A 22 5.23 0.12 -14.77
N LEU A 23 4.82 -0.28 -16.00
CA LEU A 23 3.40 -0.34 -16.40
C LEU A 23 2.76 -1.64 -15.91
N ALA A 24 2.49 -1.71 -14.62
CA ALA A 24 1.83 -2.84 -13.97
C ALA A 24 1.10 -2.38 -12.70
N ALA A 25 0.11 -3.16 -12.30
CA ALA A 25 -0.63 -3.01 -11.05
C ALA A 25 -0.28 -4.11 -10.06
N PHE A 26 -0.39 -3.82 -8.76
CA PHE A 26 -0.28 -4.87 -7.74
C PHE A 26 -1.17 -4.64 -6.53
N GLU A 27 -1.54 -5.72 -5.86
CA GLU A 27 -2.12 -5.72 -4.52
C GLU A 27 -1.21 -6.45 -3.55
N THR A 28 -1.24 -5.99 -2.29
CA THR A 28 -0.57 -6.68 -1.18
C THR A 28 -1.62 -6.90 -0.11
N MET A 29 -1.87 -8.17 0.21
CA MET A 29 -2.99 -8.61 1.02
C MET A 29 -2.50 -9.45 2.19
N LEU A 30 -3.15 -9.31 3.34
CA LEU A 30 -3.01 -10.21 4.47
C LEU A 30 -3.91 -11.41 4.23
N ALA A 31 -3.35 -12.61 4.32
CA ALA A 31 -4.13 -13.82 4.51
C ALA A 31 -3.99 -14.32 5.94
N ILE A 32 -5.08 -14.80 6.53
CA ILE A 32 -5.11 -15.49 7.81
C ILE A 32 -5.71 -16.86 7.54
N ASP A 33 -4.97 -17.89 7.88
CA ASP A 33 -5.35 -19.31 7.63
C ASP A 33 -5.80 -19.56 6.18
N GLY A 34 -5.06 -18.96 5.22
CA GLY A 34 -5.31 -19.05 3.78
C GLY A 34 -6.43 -18.15 3.25
N VAL A 35 -7.14 -17.41 4.11
CA VAL A 35 -8.27 -16.53 3.73
C VAL A 35 -7.82 -15.09 3.60
N ILE A 36 -8.04 -14.48 2.43
CA ILE A 36 -7.70 -13.07 2.19
C ILE A 36 -8.57 -12.16 3.07
N GLN A 37 -7.93 -11.30 3.84
CA GLN A 37 -8.65 -10.31 4.61
C GLN A 37 -9.11 -9.14 3.71
N HIS A 38 -10.40 -8.80 3.77
CA HIS A 38 -11.01 -7.70 3.02
C HIS A 38 -10.87 -7.81 1.50
N GLU A 39 -10.93 -9.00 0.95
CA GLU A 39 -10.70 -9.34 -0.47
C GLU A 39 -11.49 -8.41 -1.42
N ALA A 40 -12.79 -8.21 -1.18
CA ALA A 40 -13.64 -7.40 -2.05
C ALA A 40 -13.14 -5.95 -2.20
N ARG A 41 -12.47 -5.37 -1.18
CA ARG A 41 -11.90 -4.02 -1.24
C ARG A 41 -10.61 -4.00 -2.05
N HIS A 42 -9.77 -5.00 -1.88
CA HIS A 42 -8.57 -5.18 -2.69
C HIS A 42 -8.92 -5.37 -4.16
N ARG A 43 -9.91 -6.21 -4.46
CA ARG A 43 -10.41 -6.45 -5.81
C ARG A 43 -10.94 -5.16 -6.45
N ARG A 44 -11.75 -4.39 -5.73
CA ARG A 44 -12.28 -3.11 -6.21
C ARG A 44 -11.18 -2.09 -6.53
N ARG A 45 -10.12 -2.00 -5.69
CA ARG A 45 -8.98 -1.12 -5.94
C ARG A 45 -8.12 -1.60 -7.11
N MET A 46 -7.85 -2.89 -7.20
CA MET A 46 -7.15 -3.49 -8.35
C MET A 46 -7.89 -3.21 -9.66
N ALA A 47 -9.20 -3.43 -9.70
CA ALA A 47 -10.00 -3.18 -10.89
C ALA A 47 -9.88 -1.73 -11.38
N ARG A 48 -9.93 -0.74 -10.48
CA ARG A 48 -9.72 0.68 -10.84
C ARG A 48 -8.33 0.93 -11.42
N THR A 49 -7.29 0.33 -10.85
CA THR A 49 -5.92 0.51 -11.32
C THR A 49 -5.70 -0.18 -12.67
N VAL A 50 -6.24 -1.38 -12.85
CA VAL A 50 -6.19 -2.15 -14.09
C VAL A 50 -6.89 -1.40 -15.23
N ASP A 51 -8.09 -0.89 -14.98
CA ASP A 51 -8.87 -0.11 -15.94
C ASP A 51 -8.13 1.18 -16.35
N ALA A 52 -7.67 1.95 -15.37
CA ALA A 52 -6.97 3.22 -15.61
C ALA A 52 -5.64 3.05 -16.38
N LEU A 53 -4.94 1.93 -16.19
CA LEU A 53 -3.69 1.63 -16.89
C LEU A 53 -3.90 0.83 -18.18
N GLY A 54 -5.14 0.45 -18.51
CA GLY A 54 -5.43 -0.39 -19.68
C GLY A 54 -4.79 -1.78 -19.60
N LEU A 55 -4.73 -2.39 -18.41
CA LEU A 55 -4.17 -3.74 -18.22
C LEU A 55 -5.23 -4.81 -18.47
N ALA A 56 -4.82 -6.09 -18.47
CA ALA A 56 -5.74 -7.21 -18.61
C ALA A 56 -6.75 -7.26 -17.44
N ASP A 57 -8.02 -7.48 -17.76
CA ASP A 57 -9.08 -7.64 -16.76
C ASP A 57 -8.83 -8.87 -15.88
N VAL A 58 -8.93 -8.67 -14.58
CA VAL A 58 -8.73 -9.70 -13.55
C VAL A 58 -10.00 -10.02 -12.77
N SER A 59 -11.15 -9.51 -13.21
CA SER A 59 -12.45 -9.69 -12.52
C SER A 59 -12.90 -11.14 -12.47
N GLY A 60 -12.57 -11.93 -13.48
CA GLY A 60 -12.88 -13.36 -13.58
C GLY A 60 -11.98 -14.29 -12.77
N LEU A 61 -10.95 -13.78 -12.10
CA LEU A 61 -10.05 -14.60 -11.30
C LEU A 61 -10.67 -14.90 -9.92
N ASP A 62 -10.53 -16.13 -9.47
CA ASP A 62 -10.92 -16.56 -8.13
C ASP A 62 -9.74 -16.38 -7.16
N TRP A 63 -9.63 -15.19 -6.58
CA TRP A 63 -8.53 -14.83 -5.70
C TRP A 63 -8.52 -15.65 -4.41
N GLU A 64 -9.70 -15.96 -3.87
CA GLU A 64 -9.81 -16.75 -2.62
C GLU A 64 -9.27 -18.16 -2.84
N ARG A 65 -9.67 -18.81 -3.94
CA ARG A 65 -9.16 -20.12 -4.29
C ARG A 65 -7.65 -20.07 -4.57
N MET A 66 -7.17 -19.08 -5.35
CA MET A 66 -5.75 -18.90 -5.63
C MET A 66 -4.95 -18.75 -4.33
N ALA A 67 -5.44 -17.95 -3.39
CA ALA A 67 -4.78 -17.71 -2.11
C ALA A 67 -4.74 -18.96 -1.25
N ALA A 68 -5.87 -19.67 -1.10
CA ALA A 68 -5.97 -20.87 -0.29
C ALA A 68 -5.02 -21.98 -0.82
N GLU A 69 -5.08 -22.27 -2.12
CA GLU A 69 -4.20 -23.26 -2.76
C GLU A 69 -2.72 -22.86 -2.66
N LEU A 70 -2.38 -21.56 -2.85
CA LEU A 70 -1.01 -21.07 -2.77
C LEU A 70 -0.47 -21.15 -1.33
N CYS A 71 -1.28 -20.77 -0.34
CA CYS A 71 -0.91 -20.90 1.06
C CYS A 71 -0.69 -22.36 1.45
N GLU A 72 -1.56 -23.27 1.03
CA GLU A 72 -1.42 -24.71 1.30
C GLU A 72 -0.11 -25.26 0.72
N LYS A 73 0.17 -24.98 -0.57
CA LYS A 73 1.40 -25.43 -1.25
C LYS A 73 2.69 -24.92 -0.61
N ASN A 74 2.64 -23.75 0.01
CA ASN A 74 3.79 -23.12 0.68
C ASN A 74 3.86 -23.43 2.19
N GLY A 75 2.99 -24.29 2.72
CA GLY A 75 2.94 -24.57 4.16
C GLY A 75 2.43 -23.39 5.01
N LEU A 76 1.70 -22.47 4.40
CA LEU A 76 1.15 -21.25 5.02
C LEU A 76 -0.37 -21.34 5.23
N GLY A 77 -0.94 -22.53 5.17
CA GLY A 77 -2.38 -22.79 5.37
C GLY A 77 -2.87 -22.49 6.78
N ARG A 78 -1.96 -22.20 7.72
CA ARG A 78 -2.26 -21.69 9.06
C ARG A 78 -1.39 -20.49 9.40
N GLY A 79 -1.95 -19.57 10.18
CA GLY A 79 -1.27 -18.35 10.60
C GLY A 79 -1.40 -17.22 9.57
N ARG A 80 -0.40 -16.35 9.54
CA ARG A 80 -0.44 -15.11 8.73
C ARG A 80 0.48 -15.23 7.52
N ALA A 81 -0.03 -14.88 6.36
CA ALA A 81 0.76 -14.79 5.13
C ALA A 81 0.58 -13.43 4.44
N ARG A 82 1.63 -12.97 3.79
CA ARG A 82 1.59 -11.84 2.87
C ARG A 82 1.40 -12.38 1.46
N LEU A 83 0.27 -12.04 0.86
CA LEU A 83 0.01 -12.32 -0.55
C LEU A 83 0.29 -11.08 -1.39
N ARG A 84 0.83 -11.29 -2.59
CA ARG A 84 0.98 -10.25 -3.60
C ARG A 84 0.42 -10.75 -4.93
N LEU A 85 -0.60 -10.06 -5.43
CA LEU A 85 -1.09 -10.22 -6.81
C LEU A 85 -0.48 -9.13 -7.68
N THR A 86 0.07 -9.49 -8.82
CA THR A 86 0.65 -8.55 -9.79
C THR A 86 0.04 -8.79 -11.17
N VAL A 87 -0.23 -7.70 -11.89
CA VAL A 87 -0.77 -7.70 -13.25
C VAL A 87 0.16 -6.87 -14.12
N THR A 88 0.77 -7.46 -15.14
CA THR A 88 1.65 -6.76 -16.07
C THR A 88 0.91 -6.32 -17.33
N SER A 89 1.50 -5.38 -18.05
CA SER A 89 0.99 -4.94 -19.34
C SER A 89 1.43 -5.80 -20.52
N GLY A 90 2.40 -6.71 -20.32
CA GLY A 90 2.97 -7.50 -21.41
C GLY A 90 3.84 -6.71 -22.37
N GLU A 91 4.29 -7.38 -23.45
CA GLU A 91 5.10 -6.80 -24.51
C GLU A 91 4.25 -5.91 -25.43
N GLY A 92 4.85 -4.86 -25.97
CA GLY A 92 4.17 -3.97 -26.91
C GLY A 92 4.99 -2.72 -27.22
N ALA A 93 4.55 -1.94 -28.18
CA ALA A 93 5.15 -0.64 -28.46
C ALA A 93 4.93 0.33 -27.29
N LEU A 94 5.80 1.34 -27.15
CA LEU A 94 5.80 2.27 -26.00
C LEU A 94 4.44 2.93 -25.76
N ALA A 95 3.73 3.32 -26.80
CA ALA A 95 2.44 4.00 -26.72
C ALA A 95 1.25 3.12 -27.15
N GLU A 96 1.44 1.81 -27.25
CA GLU A 96 0.36 0.89 -27.64
C GLU A 96 -0.65 0.75 -26.49
N PRO A 97 -1.96 1.00 -26.75
CA PRO A 97 -2.98 0.87 -25.72
C PRO A 97 -3.31 -0.60 -25.42
N GLY A 98 -3.77 -0.85 -24.22
CA GLY A 98 -4.25 -2.16 -23.80
C GLY A 98 -3.14 -3.15 -23.43
N PRO A 99 -3.53 -4.37 -23.02
CA PRO A 99 -2.60 -5.43 -22.68
C PRO A 99 -1.88 -5.93 -23.95
N GLY A 100 -0.56 -6.07 -23.85
CA GLY A 100 0.29 -6.61 -24.92
C GLY A 100 0.40 -8.12 -24.90
N ALA A 101 1.17 -8.67 -25.82
CA ALA A 101 1.46 -10.09 -25.86
C ALA A 101 2.16 -10.53 -24.57
N GLY A 102 1.80 -11.71 -24.06
CA GLY A 102 2.41 -12.24 -22.84
C GLY A 102 2.12 -11.44 -21.57
N ALA A 103 1.06 -10.61 -21.53
CA ALA A 103 0.60 -9.99 -20.29
C ALA A 103 0.31 -11.08 -19.24
N MET A 104 0.83 -10.89 -18.03
CA MET A 104 0.82 -11.90 -16.98
C MET A 104 0.05 -11.43 -15.76
N VAL A 105 -0.57 -12.40 -15.09
CA VAL A 105 -1.15 -12.22 -13.76
C VAL A 105 -0.63 -13.35 -12.87
N TRP A 106 -0.03 -13.00 -11.73
CA TRP A 106 0.42 -14.02 -10.78
C TRP A 106 0.23 -13.58 -9.33
N MET A 107 0.15 -14.56 -8.45
CA MET A 107 0.10 -14.35 -7.01
C MET A 107 1.29 -15.06 -6.36
N THR A 108 1.91 -14.39 -5.39
CA THR A 108 2.95 -14.98 -4.52
C THR A 108 2.49 -14.97 -3.08
N ALA A 109 2.97 -15.92 -2.27
CA ALA A 109 2.74 -15.98 -0.84
C ALA A 109 4.07 -16.03 -0.09
N GLN A 110 4.17 -15.29 1.00
CA GLN A 110 5.33 -15.30 1.89
C GLN A 110 4.86 -15.35 3.34
N PRO A 111 5.58 -16.03 4.24
CA PRO A 111 5.25 -16.01 5.65
C PRO A 111 5.30 -14.58 6.18
N LEU A 112 4.39 -14.24 7.07
CA LEU A 112 4.35 -12.94 7.71
C LEU A 112 4.58 -13.11 9.20
N ALA A 113 5.78 -12.75 9.65
CA ALA A 113 6.13 -12.71 11.07
C ALA A 113 5.28 -11.67 11.81
N GLU A 114 5.23 -11.80 13.12
CA GLU A 114 4.64 -10.78 13.98
C GLU A 114 5.37 -9.45 13.77
N MET A 115 4.60 -8.40 13.58
CA MET A 115 5.13 -7.07 13.24
C MET A 115 5.08 -6.16 14.48
N ALA A 116 6.04 -5.24 14.56
CA ALA A 116 6.07 -4.26 15.63
C ALA A 116 4.77 -3.42 15.65
N SER A 117 4.24 -3.22 16.85
CA SER A 117 3.04 -2.41 17.10
C SER A 117 3.31 -0.90 17.03
N SER A 118 4.58 -0.51 16.98
CA SER A 118 5.02 0.89 16.88
C SER A 118 6.16 1.08 15.89
N CYS A 119 6.30 2.31 15.42
CA CYS A 119 7.37 2.67 14.48
C CYS A 119 7.85 4.11 14.72
N ARG A 120 9.00 4.43 14.14
CA ARG A 120 9.55 5.77 14.01
C ARG A 120 9.38 6.22 12.57
N ILE A 121 9.14 7.51 12.38
CA ILE A 121 8.95 8.11 11.06
C ILE A 121 9.84 9.34 10.90
N VAL A 122 10.19 9.63 9.65
CA VAL A 122 10.88 10.86 9.27
C VAL A 122 10.16 11.56 8.13
N THR A 123 10.20 12.88 8.14
CA THR A 123 9.71 13.67 7.02
C THR A 123 10.69 13.56 5.85
N LEU A 124 10.18 13.27 4.67
CA LEU A 124 11.00 13.15 3.46
C LEU A 124 11.32 14.53 2.87
N PRO A 125 12.49 14.68 2.21
CA PRO A 125 12.85 15.93 1.54
C PRO A 125 12.18 16.09 0.16
N TRP A 126 11.48 15.06 -0.33
CA TRP A 126 10.78 15.05 -1.61
C TRP A 126 9.28 15.17 -1.38
N VAL A 127 8.60 15.71 -2.38
CA VAL A 127 7.14 15.88 -2.35
C VAL A 127 6.43 14.90 -3.28
N ARG A 128 5.24 14.46 -2.89
CA ARG A 128 4.34 13.70 -3.74
C ARG A 128 3.60 14.65 -4.68
N ASN A 129 3.61 14.35 -5.97
CA ASN A 129 2.80 15.13 -6.91
C ASN A 129 1.34 14.64 -6.90
N GLU A 130 0.46 15.36 -6.24
CA GLU A 130 -0.97 15.06 -6.14
C GLU A 130 -1.73 15.25 -7.48
N ARG A 131 -1.05 15.76 -8.50
CA ARG A 131 -1.58 15.90 -9.87
C ARG A 131 -1.01 14.88 -10.84
N SER A 132 -0.23 13.91 -10.33
CA SER A 132 0.28 12.83 -11.16
C SER A 132 -0.86 11.99 -11.74
N ALA A 133 -0.71 11.52 -12.98
CA ALA A 133 -1.63 10.57 -13.59
C ALA A 133 -1.76 9.25 -12.83
N LEU A 134 -0.80 8.93 -11.94
CA LEU A 134 -0.78 7.70 -11.15
C LEU A 134 -1.38 7.86 -9.75
N VAL A 135 -1.92 9.03 -9.40
CA VAL A 135 -2.53 9.27 -8.09
C VAL A 135 -3.66 8.28 -7.82
N GLY A 136 -3.67 7.71 -6.62
CA GLY A 136 -4.67 6.74 -6.19
C GLY A 136 -4.52 5.33 -6.76
N MET A 137 -3.54 5.11 -7.64
CA MET A 137 -3.26 3.80 -8.24
C MET A 137 -2.14 3.06 -7.51
N LYS A 138 -2.29 1.74 -7.38
CA LYS A 138 -1.27 0.89 -6.79
C LYS A 138 -0.45 0.21 -7.89
N THR A 139 0.58 0.91 -8.38
CA THR A 139 1.39 0.53 -9.54
C THR A 139 2.79 0.06 -9.17
N THR A 140 3.46 -0.66 -10.08
CA THR A 140 4.86 -1.06 -9.91
C THR A 140 5.86 0.09 -10.16
N SER A 141 5.41 1.27 -10.62
CA SER A 141 6.20 2.51 -10.62
C SER A 141 6.46 2.99 -9.17
N TYR A 142 7.19 2.19 -8.40
CA TYR A 142 7.30 2.29 -6.94
C TYR A 142 8.65 2.83 -6.46
N ALA A 143 9.50 3.31 -7.37
CA ALA A 143 10.86 3.75 -7.07
C ALA A 143 10.89 4.90 -6.04
N GLU A 144 9.97 5.87 -6.14
CA GLU A 144 9.86 6.98 -5.20
C GLU A 144 9.60 6.51 -3.76
N ASN A 145 8.70 5.53 -3.58
CA ASN A 145 8.41 4.93 -2.28
C ASN A 145 9.63 4.18 -1.71
N LEU A 146 10.37 3.46 -2.56
CA LEU A 146 11.58 2.73 -2.14
C LEU A 146 12.70 3.67 -1.74
N LEU A 147 12.92 4.75 -2.48
CA LEU A 147 13.88 5.80 -2.10
C LEU A 147 13.50 6.46 -0.78
N GLY A 148 12.21 6.73 -0.56
CA GLY A 148 11.70 7.24 0.71
C GLY A 148 11.97 6.29 1.88
N LEU A 149 11.74 4.98 1.69
CA LEU A 149 12.07 3.97 2.71
C LEU A 149 13.58 3.89 2.99
N GLN A 150 14.42 3.95 1.95
CA GLN A 150 15.88 3.96 2.12
C GLN A 150 16.35 5.19 2.91
N TRP A 151 15.79 6.36 2.60
CA TRP A 151 16.06 7.60 3.33
C TRP A 151 15.65 7.49 4.80
N ALA A 152 14.48 6.94 5.09
CA ALA A 152 14.00 6.73 6.44
C ALA A 152 14.91 5.77 7.23
N ARG A 153 15.22 4.62 6.64
CA ARG A 153 16.11 3.61 7.27
C ARG A 153 17.51 4.14 7.58
N ALA A 154 18.09 4.93 6.69
CA ALA A 154 19.37 5.57 6.92
C ALA A 154 19.36 6.53 8.12
N ARG A 155 18.17 6.95 8.60
CA ARG A 155 17.94 7.80 9.77
C ARG A 155 17.34 7.05 10.96
N GLY A 156 17.33 5.72 10.89
CA GLY A 156 16.85 4.87 11.96
C GLY A 156 15.32 4.86 12.10
N ALA A 157 14.58 5.23 11.07
CA ALA A 157 13.12 5.19 11.02
C ALA A 157 12.60 4.06 10.11
N GLU A 158 11.40 3.59 10.37
CA GLU A 158 10.77 2.51 9.64
C GLU A 158 9.96 3.01 8.43
N GLU A 159 9.51 4.29 8.44
CA GLU A 159 8.72 4.90 7.36
C GLU A 159 9.12 6.36 7.12
N GLY A 160 8.97 6.79 5.86
CA GLY A 160 9.10 8.17 5.46
C GLY A 160 7.74 8.78 5.15
N ILE A 161 7.54 10.04 5.51
CA ILE A 161 6.30 10.80 5.30
C ILE A 161 6.46 11.74 4.13
N PHE A 162 5.58 11.63 3.15
CA PHE A 162 5.45 12.57 2.04
C PHE A 162 4.47 13.69 2.38
N PHE A 163 4.87 14.89 2.01
CA PHE A 163 3.98 16.01 1.77
C PHE A 163 3.75 16.15 0.27
N ASN A 164 2.68 16.81 -0.14
CA ASN A 164 2.41 17.06 -1.55
C ASN A 164 3.02 18.41 -2.03
N THR A 165 2.79 18.78 -3.29
CA THR A 165 3.34 20.01 -3.86
C THR A 165 2.75 21.30 -3.28
N ARG A 166 1.65 21.20 -2.51
CA ARG A 166 1.02 22.29 -1.77
C ARG A 166 1.44 22.37 -0.30
N ASP A 167 2.48 21.61 0.08
CA ASP A 167 2.96 21.43 1.46
C ASP A 167 1.87 20.91 2.42
N GLU A 168 0.98 20.06 1.91
CA GLU A 168 -0.05 19.37 2.68
C GLU A 168 0.39 17.92 2.95
N LEU A 169 0.09 17.39 4.13
CA LEU A 169 0.36 16.00 4.49
C LEU A 169 -0.30 15.05 3.47
N CYS A 170 0.43 14.05 2.99
CA CYS A 170 -0.06 13.10 2.01
C CYS A 170 -0.18 11.68 2.58
N GLU A 171 0.91 10.96 2.65
CA GLU A 171 0.95 9.57 3.13
C GLU A 171 2.37 9.16 3.54
N ALA A 172 2.53 7.97 4.13
CA ALA A 172 3.82 7.33 4.30
C ALA A 172 4.24 6.55 3.03
N CYS A 173 5.50 6.12 2.96
CA CYS A 173 6.00 5.34 1.82
C CYS A 173 5.17 4.07 1.53
N THR A 174 4.66 3.39 2.58
CA THR A 174 3.90 2.12 2.41
C THR A 174 2.60 2.07 3.21
N ALA A 175 2.14 3.21 3.75
CA ALA A 175 0.99 3.28 4.64
C ALA A 175 0.26 4.61 4.51
N ASN A 176 -1.02 4.64 4.84
CA ASN A 176 -1.72 5.89 5.09
C ASN A 176 -1.40 6.39 6.51
N VAL A 177 -1.56 7.69 6.72
CA VAL A 177 -1.26 8.37 7.98
C VAL A 177 -2.53 8.95 8.59
N PHE A 178 -2.62 8.84 9.91
CA PHE A 178 -3.64 9.47 10.73
C PHE A 178 -2.94 10.30 11.81
N VAL A 179 -3.47 11.47 12.09
CA VAL A 179 -2.91 12.42 13.07
C VAL A 179 -4.00 12.93 13.99
N LYS A 180 -3.66 13.13 15.23
CA LYS A 180 -4.56 13.75 16.22
C LYS A 180 -4.20 15.21 16.40
N ILE A 181 -5.16 16.10 16.19
CA ILE A 181 -5.00 17.55 16.26
C ILE A 181 -6.17 18.07 17.10
N ASP A 182 -5.89 18.83 18.17
CA ASP A 182 -6.89 19.35 19.10
C ASP A 182 -7.87 18.27 19.60
N GLY A 183 -7.33 17.08 19.91
CA GLY A 183 -8.08 15.94 20.38
C GLY A 183 -8.90 15.19 19.33
N VAL A 184 -8.92 15.64 18.07
CA VAL A 184 -9.67 15.03 16.96
C VAL A 184 -8.74 14.28 16.01
N TRP A 185 -9.12 13.07 15.58
CA TRP A 185 -8.38 12.33 14.58
C TRP A 185 -8.68 12.82 13.16
N HIS A 186 -7.62 13.00 12.38
CA HIS A 186 -7.65 13.40 10.98
C HIS A 186 -6.83 12.44 10.12
N THR A 187 -7.22 12.30 8.86
CA THR A 187 -6.39 11.66 7.82
C THR A 187 -6.43 12.53 6.57
N PRO A 188 -5.33 12.60 5.80
CA PRO A 188 -5.34 13.34 4.54
C PRO A 188 -6.47 12.90 3.62
N SER A 189 -7.16 13.87 3.03
CA SER A 189 -8.15 13.61 1.99
C SER A 189 -7.47 13.00 0.74
N LEU A 190 -8.22 12.27 -0.07
CA LEU A 190 -7.66 11.67 -1.30
C LEU A 190 -7.13 12.73 -2.29
N ALA A 191 -7.60 13.98 -2.18
CA ALA A 191 -7.10 15.11 -2.95
C ALA A 191 -5.64 15.49 -2.61
N SER A 192 -5.10 15.01 -1.48
CA SER A 192 -3.68 15.14 -1.15
C SER A 192 -2.76 14.31 -2.05
N GLY A 193 -3.31 13.36 -2.82
CA GLY A 193 -2.56 12.41 -3.64
C GLY A 193 -2.28 11.07 -2.98
N CYS A 194 -2.77 10.83 -1.76
CA CYS A 194 -2.56 9.58 -1.05
C CYS A 194 -3.34 8.41 -1.69
N LEU A 195 -2.81 7.20 -1.49
CA LEU A 195 -3.49 5.98 -1.92
C LEU A 195 -4.80 5.78 -1.14
N PRO A 196 -5.94 5.40 -1.80
CA PRO A 196 -7.14 4.95 -1.12
C PRO A 196 -6.90 3.58 -0.46
N GLY A 197 -6.34 3.61 0.76
CA GLY A 197 -5.93 2.40 1.47
C GLY A 197 -7.12 1.60 2.00
N VAL A 198 -7.07 0.27 1.88
CA VAL A 198 -8.14 -0.62 2.38
C VAL A 198 -8.35 -0.46 3.88
N MET A 199 -7.28 -0.40 4.67
CA MET A 199 -7.38 -0.18 6.12
C MET A 199 -7.82 1.24 6.46
N ARG A 200 -7.40 2.24 5.67
CA ARG A 200 -7.88 3.63 5.83
C ARG A 200 -9.40 3.70 5.65
N GLU A 201 -9.93 3.10 4.59
CA GLU A 201 -11.37 3.03 4.31
C GLU A 201 -12.13 2.36 5.47
N LEU A 202 -11.65 1.22 5.96
CA LEU A 202 -12.25 0.49 7.08
C LEU A 202 -12.28 1.30 8.39
N ILE A 203 -11.22 2.04 8.68
CA ILE A 203 -11.15 2.88 9.88
C ILE A 203 -12.16 4.02 9.79
N LEU A 204 -12.25 4.69 8.65
CA LEU A 204 -13.21 5.78 8.43
C LEU A 204 -14.67 5.32 8.50
N GLU A 205 -14.97 4.11 8.04
CA GLU A 205 -16.31 3.54 8.14
C GLU A 205 -16.69 3.15 9.59
N ARG A 206 -15.70 2.72 10.39
CA ARG A 206 -15.93 2.30 11.76
C ARG A 206 -16.02 3.46 12.76
N ASP A 207 -15.41 4.58 12.43
CA ASP A 207 -15.33 5.75 13.29
C ASP A 207 -15.63 7.04 12.52
N ALA A 208 -16.90 7.46 12.56
CA ALA A 208 -17.36 8.67 11.92
C ALA A 208 -16.83 9.98 12.58
N SER A 209 -16.16 9.89 13.73
CA SER A 209 -15.52 11.06 14.36
C SER A 209 -14.20 11.46 13.69
N ILE A 210 -13.60 10.54 12.91
CA ILE A 210 -12.36 10.79 12.16
C ILE A 210 -12.68 11.64 10.94
N LYS A 211 -11.92 12.72 10.73
CA LYS A 211 -12.13 13.64 9.62
C LYS A 211 -11.15 13.40 8.48
N GLU A 212 -11.66 13.33 7.27
CA GLU A 212 -10.84 13.51 6.07
C GLU A 212 -10.67 15.01 5.82
N SER A 213 -9.42 15.49 5.82
CA SER A 213 -9.15 16.92 5.68
C SER A 213 -7.83 17.20 4.97
N VAL A 214 -7.64 18.43 4.54
CA VAL A 214 -6.32 18.96 4.27
C VAL A 214 -5.63 19.15 5.62
N ILE A 215 -4.38 18.69 5.72
CA ILE A 215 -3.56 18.82 6.92
C ILE A 215 -2.29 19.56 6.51
N THR A 216 -2.15 20.77 7.02
CA THR A 216 -1.03 21.66 6.73
C THR A 216 0.24 21.25 7.49
N ARG A 217 1.39 21.82 7.09
CA ARG A 217 2.65 21.64 7.82
C ARG A 217 2.54 22.09 9.28
N ALA A 218 1.89 23.21 9.52
CA ALA A 218 1.72 23.72 10.87
C ALA A 218 0.87 22.79 11.77
N GLU A 219 -0.20 22.22 11.22
CA GLU A 219 -1.03 21.24 11.94
C GLU A 219 -0.27 19.93 12.17
N TRP A 220 0.53 19.47 11.19
CA TRP A 220 1.43 18.36 11.38
C TRP A 220 2.42 18.60 12.53
N ASP A 221 3.01 19.79 12.60
CA ASP A 221 4.01 20.12 13.63
C ASP A 221 3.46 20.07 15.05
N VAL A 222 2.17 20.37 15.24
CA VAL A 222 1.51 20.34 16.56
C VAL A 222 0.77 19.03 16.83
N ALA A 223 0.74 18.08 15.87
CA ALA A 223 0.06 16.80 16.04
C ALA A 223 0.48 16.10 17.35
N GLU A 224 -0.53 15.66 18.11
CA GLU A 224 -0.38 15.06 19.44
C GLU A 224 -0.01 13.60 19.37
N GLU A 225 -0.71 12.86 18.51
CA GLU A 225 -0.56 11.44 18.28
C GLU A 225 -0.59 11.16 16.76
N ILE A 226 0.12 10.11 16.35
CA ILE A 226 0.15 9.67 14.94
C ILE A 226 0.07 8.15 14.91
N PHE A 227 -0.70 7.62 13.98
CA PHE A 227 -0.58 6.22 13.58
C PHE A 227 -0.55 6.06 12.06
N LEU A 228 0.08 4.99 11.62
CA LEU A 228 0.09 4.55 10.23
C LEU A 228 -0.82 3.34 10.07
N THR A 229 -1.31 3.11 8.83
CA THR A 229 -2.13 1.94 8.57
C THR A 229 -1.88 1.34 7.18
N SER A 230 -1.80 0.03 7.12
CA SER A 230 -1.71 -0.75 5.88
C SER A 230 -2.39 -2.10 6.02
N ALA A 231 -2.73 -2.75 4.90
CA ALA A 231 -3.39 -4.05 4.89
C ALA A 231 -2.60 -5.14 5.63
N ILE A 232 -1.27 -5.05 5.64
CA ILE A 232 -0.39 -6.05 6.25
C ILE A 232 -0.19 -5.79 7.74
N ARG A 233 0.04 -4.53 8.13
CA ARG A 233 0.40 -4.15 9.50
C ARG A 233 -0.80 -3.79 10.37
N GLY A 234 -1.97 -3.60 9.75
CA GLY A 234 -3.09 -3.00 10.45
C GLY A 234 -2.75 -1.57 10.87
N LYS A 235 -3.04 -1.22 12.13
CA LYS A 235 -2.72 0.06 12.75
C LYS A 235 -1.38 -0.04 13.48
N VAL A 236 -0.46 0.89 13.22
CA VAL A 236 0.87 0.96 13.83
C VAL A 236 1.07 2.34 14.43
N ARG A 237 1.30 2.41 15.74
CA ARG A 237 1.50 3.68 16.43
C ARG A 237 2.86 4.28 16.09
N VAL A 238 2.93 5.59 15.90
CA VAL A 238 4.18 6.32 15.76
C VAL A 238 4.66 6.77 17.14
N VAL A 239 5.86 6.38 17.52
CA VAL A 239 6.48 6.75 18.81
C VAL A 239 7.49 7.88 18.67
N GLN A 240 8.01 8.10 17.47
CA GLN A 240 8.94 9.18 17.17
C GLN A 240 8.70 9.70 15.75
N ARG A 241 8.70 11.00 15.60
CA ARG A 241 8.65 11.73 14.34
C ARG A 241 9.85 12.66 14.25
N ASP A 242 10.68 12.44 13.26
CA ASP A 242 11.96 13.13 13.13
C ASP A 242 12.75 13.04 14.45
N GLU A 243 13.16 14.13 15.06
CA GLU A 243 13.84 14.17 16.36
C GLU A 243 12.87 14.22 17.57
N ARG A 244 11.56 14.36 17.33
CA ARG A 244 10.55 14.53 18.38
C ARG A 244 9.96 13.21 18.81
N MET A 245 10.09 12.86 20.09
CA MET A 245 9.33 11.78 20.72
C MET A 245 7.85 12.19 20.86
N LEU A 246 6.95 11.31 20.45
CA LEU A 246 5.52 11.50 20.63
C LEU A 246 5.08 10.88 21.96
N ARG A 247 4.15 11.54 22.66
CA ARG A 247 3.66 11.08 23.96
C ARG A 247 2.94 9.74 23.80
N SER A 248 3.16 8.88 24.79
CA SER A 248 2.55 7.57 24.92
C SER A 248 1.43 7.66 25.95
N GLU A 249 0.26 8.20 25.58
CA GLU A 249 -0.92 7.87 26.37
C GLU A 249 -1.50 6.54 25.82
N ALA A 250 -1.90 5.63 26.73
CA ALA A 250 -2.60 4.41 26.36
C ALA A 250 -3.93 4.84 25.70
N SER A 251 -3.94 4.80 24.36
CA SER A 251 -5.09 5.26 23.59
C SER A 251 -6.23 4.25 23.72
N SER A 252 -7.45 4.74 23.93
CA SER A 252 -8.69 3.95 23.88
C SER A 252 -8.91 3.25 22.52
N TYR A 253 -8.05 3.47 21.54
CA TYR A 253 -8.04 2.88 20.21
C TYR A 253 -7.16 1.63 20.06
N ASP A 254 -6.57 1.12 21.13
CA ASP A 254 -5.74 -0.11 21.11
C ASP A 254 -6.56 -1.40 21.22
N ARG A 255 -7.89 -1.34 21.06
CA ARG A 255 -8.79 -2.50 21.08
C ARG A 255 -9.41 -2.78 19.72
#